data_9923ad082875b332d0cbf8d73fbcc063
#
_entry.id   9923ad082875b332d0cbf8d73fbcc063
#
_cell.length_a   1.000
_cell.length_b   1.000
_cell.length_c   1.000
_cell.angle_alpha   90.00
_cell.angle_beta   90.00
_cell.angle_gamma   90.00
#
_symmetry.space_group_name_H-M   'P 1'
#
loop_
_entity.id
_entity.type
_entity.pdbx_description
1 polymer ?
#
loop_
_entity_poly.entity_id
_entity_poly.type
_entity_poly.pdbx_seq_one_letter_code
_entity_poly.pdbx_strand_id
1 'polypeptide(L)'
;MHLLKIAGARKKHTIDAPIYQNSRNSVIDSKGKDSVSHFHPIKNFLMDDESASLVEVVIETGRTHQIRVHAKHAGHPVAQDDKYGDNSFDQLMKKKGLSRLFLHAKSIVFTNPSTNEIQKVTAPLPNDLEEFLNKL
;
A
#
# COMPACT_ATOMS: atom_id res chain seq x y z
N MET A 1 6.87 -0.42 0.94
CA MET A 1 6.24 0.35 2.04
C MET A 1 5.18 1.29 1.48
N HIS A 2 4.11 1.48 2.21
CA HIS A 2 2.99 2.28 1.75
C HIS A 2 2.54 3.24 2.85
N LEU A 3 2.21 4.47 2.48
CA LEU A 3 1.58 5.42 3.36
C LEU A 3 0.07 5.33 3.19
N LEU A 4 -0.60 4.81 4.18
CA LEU A 4 -2.05 4.65 4.17
C LEU A 4 -2.73 5.71 5.03
N LYS A 5 -3.88 6.16 4.59
CA LYS A 5 -4.78 6.90 5.46
C LYS A 5 -5.31 5.95 6.52
N ILE A 6 -5.05 6.23 7.78
CA ILE A 6 -5.60 5.42 8.88
C ILE A 6 -6.17 6.29 9.96
N ALA A 7 -7.44 6.09 10.23
CA ALA A 7 -8.03 6.42 11.51
C ALA A 7 -7.94 5.16 12.39
N GLY A 8 -6.96 5.08 13.27
CA GLY A 8 -6.95 4.11 14.35
C GLY A 8 -6.39 2.70 14.09
N ALA A 9 -5.82 2.38 12.95
CA ALA A 9 -5.22 1.06 12.75
C ALA A 9 -3.82 1.02 13.36
N ARG A 10 -3.75 0.53 14.57
CA ARG A 10 -2.50 0.30 15.30
C ARG A 10 -2.06 -1.15 15.26
N LYS A 11 -2.82 -2.03 14.59
CA LYS A 11 -2.60 -3.46 14.62
C LYS A 11 -2.39 -4.02 13.22
N LYS A 12 -1.66 -5.12 13.16
CA LYS A 12 -1.54 -5.99 12.01
C LYS A 12 -2.92 -6.37 11.48
N HIS A 13 -3.12 -6.27 10.17
CA HIS A 13 -4.40 -6.53 9.54
C HIS A 13 -4.23 -7.36 8.28
N THR A 14 -4.95 -8.46 8.19
CA THR A 14 -4.97 -9.31 7.00
C THR A 14 -6.24 -9.06 6.21
N ILE A 15 -6.11 -8.78 4.92
CA ILE A 15 -7.21 -8.67 3.99
C ILE A 15 -7.19 -9.91 3.09
N ASP A 16 -8.21 -10.74 3.26
CA ASP A 16 -8.47 -11.91 2.42
C ASP A 16 -9.79 -11.66 1.68
N ALA A 17 -9.66 -11.07 0.49
CA ALA A 17 -10.83 -10.67 -0.29
C ALA A 17 -10.52 -10.83 -1.78
N PRO A 18 -11.39 -11.54 -2.54
CA PRO A 18 -11.16 -11.83 -3.94
C PRO A 18 -11.24 -10.57 -4.79
N ILE A 19 -10.35 -10.47 -5.77
CA ILE A 19 -10.25 -9.34 -6.68
C ILE A 19 -10.63 -9.76 -8.09
N TYR A 20 -11.62 -9.07 -8.64
CA TYR A 20 -12.03 -9.17 -10.03
C TYR A 20 -11.46 -7.99 -10.83
N GLN A 21 -10.80 -8.30 -11.93
CA GLN A 21 -10.24 -7.29 -12.83
C GLN A 21 -11.13 -7.18 -14.06
N ASN A 22 -11.71 -6.00 -14.29
CA ASN A 22 -12.34 -5.64 -15.55
C ASN A 22 -11.32 -4.88 -16.44
N SER A 23 -11.75 -4.36 -17.59
CA SER A 23 -10.86 -3.70 -18.55
C SER A 23 -10.12 -2.46 -18.03
N ARG A 24 -10.56 -1.85 -16.94
CA ARG A 24 -10.01 -0.58 -16.43
C ARG A 24 -9.65 -0.60 -14.95
N ASN A 25 -10.39 -1.34 -14.14
CA ASN A 25 -10.29 -1.31 -12.67
C ASN A 25 -10.25 -2.71 -12.09
N SER A 26 -9.73 -2.78 -10.86
CA SER A 26 -9.85 -3.96 -10.01
C SER A 26 -10.85 -3.66 -8.89
N VAL A 27 -11.69 -4.62 -8.57
CA VAL A 27 -12.73 -4.47 -7.52
C VAL A 27 -12.80 -5.72 -6.66
N ILE A 28 -13.26 -5.56 -5.42
CA ILE A 28 -13.58 -6.70 -4.57
C ILE A 28 -14.91 -7.30 -5.06
N ASP A 29 -14.84 -8.57 -5.47
CA ASP A 29 -16.00 -9.29 -5.99
C ASP A 29 -15.80 -10.79 -5.80
N SER A 30 -16.85 -11.48 -5.37
CA SER A 30 -16.83 -12.93 -5.17
C SER A 30 -16.50 -13.74 -6.43
N LYS A 31 -16.67 -13.14 -7.61
CA LYS A 31 -16.28 -13.72 -8.90
C LYS A 31 -14.79 -13.57 -9.20
N GLY A 32 -14.07 -12.81 -8.38
CA GLY A 32 -12.64 -12.54 -8.55
C GLY A 32 -11.77 -13.70 -8.12
N LYS A 33 -10.47 -13.52 -8.31
CA LYS A 33 -9.44 -14.47 -7.88
C LYS A 33 -9.09 -14.23 -6.42
N ASP A 34 -8.79 -15.31 -5.70
CA ASP A 34 -8.32 -15.24 -4.33
C ASP A 34 -7.15 -14.30 -4.20
N SER A 35 -7.19 -13.42 -3.20
CA SER A 35 -6.20 -12.39 -3.00
C SER A 35 -5.99 -12.13 -1.50
N VAL A 36 -4.76 -12.21 -1.05
CA VAL A 36 -4.41 -12.04 0.37
C VAL A 36 -3.28 -11.04 0.52
N SER A 37 -3.51 -10.03 1.37
CA SER A 37 -2.52 -9.02 1.72
C SER A 37 -2.45 -8.86 3.25
N HIS A 38 -1.22 -8.77 3.78
CA HIS A 38 -0.96 -8.56 5.20
C HIS A 38 -0.41 -7.16 5.41
N PHE A 39 -1.10 -6.32 6.16
CA PHE A 39 -0.73 -4.94 6.45
C PHE A 39 -0.11 -4.84 7.84
N HIS A 40 1.11 -4.33 7.92
CA HIS A 40 1.87 -4.16 9.16
C HIS A 40 2.19 -2.68 9.37
N PRO A 41 1.44 -1.94 10.20
CA PRO A 41 1.77 -0.56 10.53
C PRO A 41 3.13 -0.47 11.19
N ILE A 42 3.99 0.43 10.69
CA ILE A 42 5.33 0.69 11.21
C ILE A 42 5.35 1.95 12.05
N LYS A 43 4.73 3.02 11.56
CA LYS A 43 4.72 4.32 12.22
C LYS A 43 3.44 5.07 11.92
N ASN A 44 2.87 5.72 12.94
CA ASN A 44 1.68 6.55 12.81
C ASN A 44 2.06 8.02 12.85
N PHE A 45 1.37 8.83 12.05
CA PHE A 45 1.54 10.28 11.98
C PHE A 45 0.20 10.96 12.26
N LEU A 46 0.20 11.91 13.17
CA LEU A 46 -0.96 12.78 13.43
C LEU A 46 -0.73 14.12 12.72
N MET A 47 -1.71 14.55 11.94
CA MET A 47 -1.63 15.77 11.14
C MET A 47 -2.98 16.49 11.22
N ASP A 48 -3.03 17.55 12.02
CA ASP A 48 -4.28 18.30 12.25
C ASP A 48 -5.41 17.36 12.65
N ASP A 49 -6.46 17.24 11.84
CA ASP A 49 -7.61 16.35 12.09
C ASP A 49 -7.49 15.00 11.37
N GLU A 50 -6.36 14.75 10.71
CA GLU A 50 -6.14 13.52 9.96
C GLU A 50 -4.99 12.70 10.54
N SER A 51 -5.07 11.39 10.34
CA SER A 51 -3.96 10.49 10.69
C SER A 51 -3.57 9.66 9.48
N ALA A 52 -2.29 9.33 9.43
CA ALA A 52 -1.73 8.45 8.41
C ALA A 52 -0.80 7.43 9.05
N SER A 53 -0.57 6.33 8.39
CA SER A 53 0.39 5.33 8.83
C SER A 53 1.30 4.91 7.70
N LEU A 54 2.57 4.79 8.02
CA LEU A 54 3.53 4.07 7.19
C LEU A 54 3.33 2.59 7.43
N VAL A 55 3.08 1.82 6.38
CA VAL A 55 2.72 0.42 6.46
C VAL A 55 3.61 -0.42 5.57
N GLU A 56 4.10 -1.53 6.10
CA GLU A 56 4.69 -2.58 5.30
C GLU A 56 3.61 -3.59 4.91
N VAL A 57 3.56 -3.95 3.63
CA VAL A 57 2.58 -4.90 3.13
C VAL A 57 3.28 -6.12 2.56
N VAL A 58 2.87 -7.29 3.03
CA VAL A 58 3.31 -8.58 2.50
C VAL A 58 2.13 -9.21 1.76
N ILE A 59 2.34 -9.59 0.52
CA ILE A 59 1.29 -10.20 -0.30
C ILE A 59 1.58 -11.67 -0.56
N GLU A 60 0.55 -12.51 -0.49
CA GLU A 60 0.63 -13.93 -0.86
C GLU A 60 0.28 -14.15 -2.33
N THR A 61 -0.42 -13.20 -2.92
CA THR A 61 -0.87 -13.19 -4.31
C THR A 61 -0.46 -11.87 -4.96
N GLY A 62 -0.49 -11.80 -6.28
CA GLY A 62 -0.08 -10.59 -7.02
C GLY A 62 -1.12 -10.16 -8.05
N ARG A 63 -2.36 -9.89 -7.63
CA ARG A 63 -3.39 -9.41 -8.56
C ARG A 63 -3.16 -7.94 -8.91
N THR A 64 -3.68 -7.52 -10.05
CA THR A 64 -3.57 -6.13 -10.51
C THR A 64 -4.13 -5.17 -9.47
N HIS A 65 -3.33 -4.18 -9.09
CA HIS A 65 -3.66 -3.18 -8.07
C HIS A 65 -4.07 -3.77 -6.71
N GLN A 66 -3.63 -4.96 -6.38
CA GLN A 66 -4.10 -5.69 -5.20
C GLN A 66 -3.98 -4.88 -3.91
N ILE A 67 -2.81 -4.33 -3.63
CA ILE A 67 -2.59 -3.57 -2.38
C ILE A 67 -3.48 -2.33 -2.34
N ARG A 68 -3.61 -1.63 -3.46
CA ARG A 68 -4.41 -0.41 -3.58
C ARG A 68 -5.90 -0.70 -3.34
N VAL A 69 -6.42 -1.76 -3.94
CA VAL A 69 -7.82 -2.21 -3.79
C VAL A 69 -8.09 -2.71 -2.37
N HIS A 70 -7.20 -3.53 -1.82
CA HIS A 70 -7.33 -4.03 -0.45
C HIS A 70 -7.26 -2.89 0.57
N ALA A 71 -6.37 -1.92 0.39
CA ALA A 71 -6.28 -0.75 1.26
C ALA A 71 -7.58 0.07 1.26
N LYS A 72 -8.14 0.31 0.08
CA LYS A 72 -9.45 0.98 -0.05
C LYS A 72 -10.56 0.17 0.62
N HIS A 73 -10.60 -1.13 0.39
CA HIS A 73 -11.58 -2.03 0.98
C HIS A 73 -11.56 -1.98 2.50
N ALA A 74 -10.38 -1.86 3.10
CA ALA A 74 -10.20 -1.72 4.54
C ALA A 74 -10.56 -0.31 5.07
N GLY A 75 -10.91 0.63 4.20
CA GLY A 75 -11.20 2.01 4.58
C GLY A 75 -9.96 2.90 4.74
N HIS A 76 -8.80 2.43 4.27
CA HIS A 76 -7.51 3.10 4.46
C HIS A 76 -6.76 3.20 3.13
N PRO A 77 -7.24 4.00 2.16
CA PRO A 77 -6.63 4.06 0.85
C PRO A 77 -5.18 4.57 0.89
N VAL A 78 -4.41 4.19 -0.11
CA VAL A 78 -3.03 4.63 -0.27
C VAL A 78 -2.98 6.12 -0.62
N ALA A 79 -2.04 6.85 -0.05
CA ALA A 79 -1.87 8.28 -0.33
C ALA A 79 -1.56 8.55 -1.81
N GLN A 80 -2.22 9.54 -2.38
CA GLN A 80 -2.12 9.95 -3.79
C GLN A 80 -2.48 8.84 -4.79
N ASP A 81 -3.44 8.00 -4.41
CA ASP A 81 -4.01 7.02 -5.33
C ASP A 81 -5.17 7.65 -6.11
N ASP A 82 -4.95 7.90 -7.39
CA ASP A 82 -5.91 8.59 -8.26
C ASP A 82 -7.13 7.72 -8.63
N LYS A 83 -7.04 6.41 -8.47
CA LYS A 83 -8.15 5.48 -8.78
C LYS A 83 -8.94 5.05 -7.56
N TYR A 84 -8.25 4.75 -6.46
CA TYR A 84 -8.84 4.13 -5.26
C TYR A 84 -8.70 4.99 -4.01
N GLY A 85 -8.18 6.21 -4.15
CA GLY A 85 -7.82 7.07 -3.03
C GLY A 85 -8.97 7.85 -2.43
N ASP A 86 -8.60 8.67 -1.45
CA ASP A 86 -9.47 9.64 -0.77
C ASP A 86 -9.05 11.04 -1.15
N ASN A 87 -9.93 11.78 -1.80
CA ASN A 87 -9.59 13.07 -2.36
C ASN A 87 -9.17 14.12 -1.31
N SER A 88 -9.84 14.18 -0.17
CA SER A 88 -9.50 15.15 0.88
C SER A 88 -8.17 14.83 1.54
N PHE A 89 -7.91 13.56 1.78
CA PHE A 89 -6.62 13.10 2.29
C PHE A 89 -5.48 13.38 1.30
N ASP A 90 -5.71 13.12 0.02
CA ASP A 90 -4.71 13.35 -1.03
C ASP A 90 -4.39 14.84 -1.20
N GLN A 91 -5.37 15.71 -1.05
CA GLN A 91 -5.14 17.16 -1.07
C GLN A 91 -4.26 17.60 0.11
N LEU A 92 -4.49 17.05 1.31
CA LEU A 92 -3.67 17.33 2.48
C LEU A 92 -2.23 16.84 2.26
N MET A 93 -2.07 15.62 1.73
CA MET A 93 -0.74 15.07 1.43
C MET A 93 0.00 15.91 0.38
N LYS A 94 -0.72 16.39 -0.64
CA LYS A 94 -0.17 17.28 -1.66
C LYS A 94 0.35 18.59 -1.06
N LYS A 95 -0.41 19.19 -0.15
CA LYS A 95 0.03 20.40 0.57
C LYS A 95 1.28 20.18 1.40
N LYS A 96 1.49 18.97 1.89
CA LYS A 96 2.68 18.58 2.65
C LYS A 96 3.86 18.15 1.76
N GLY A 97 3.68 18.16 0.44
CA GLY A 97 4.75 17.92 -0.52
C GLY A 97 4.75 16.56 -1.19
N LEU A 98 3.72 15.74 -1.01
CA LEU A 98 3.61 14.45 -1.69
C LEU A 98 2.94 14.63 -3.06
N SER A 99 3.67 14.41 -4.14
CA SER A 99 3.21 14.60 -5.51
C SER A 99 2.99 13.30 -6.29
N ARG A 100 3.19 12.14 -5.66
CA ARG A 100 3.05 10.83 -6.32
C ARG A 100 2.42 9.81 -5.38
N LEU A 101 1.88 8.74 -5.96
CA LEU A 101 1.43 7.58 -5.22
C LEU A 101 2.51 7.08 -4.25
N PHE A 102 2.17 6.98 -2.97
CA PHE A 102 3.11 6.48 -1.96
C PHE A 102 3.09 4.95 -1.94
N LEU A 103 3.70 4.37 -2.94
CA LEU A 103 3.76 2.93 -3.13
C LEU A 103 5.16 2.54 -3.62
N HIS A 104 5.84 1.68 -2.87
CA HIS A 104 7.20 1.25 -3.19
C HIS A 104 7.36 -0.24 -2.94
N ALA A 105 7.87 -0.94 -3.95
CA ALA A 105 8.25 -2.35 -3.82
C ALA A 105 9.61 -2.45 -3.11
N LYS A 106 9.57 -2.70 -1.79
CA LYS A 106 10.76 -2.69 -0.93
C LYS A 106 11.65 -3.91 -1.16
N SER A 107 11.05 -5.09 -1.28
CA SER A 107 11.84 -6.33 -1.42
C SER A 107 11.04 -7.43 -2.09
N ILE A 108 11.78 -8.35 -2.67
CA ILE A 108 11.24 -9.59 -3.21
C ILE A 108 12.15 -10.75 -2.81
N VAL A 109 11.53 -11.87 -2.46
CA VAL A 109 12.24 -13.14 -2.17
C VAL A 109 11.79 -14.16 -3.21
N PHE A 110 12.75 -14.81 -3.83
CA PHE A 110 12.47 -15.82 -4.85
C PHE A 110 13.52 -16.90 -4.85
N THR A 111 13.17 -18.05 -5.44
CA THR A 111 14.13 -19.15 -5.67
C THR A 111 14.74 -18.98 -7.06
N ASN A 112 16.08 -18.91 -7.12
CA ASN A 112 16.78 -18.84 -8.38
C ASN A 112 16.66 -20.20 -9.13
N PRO A 113 16.07 -20.23 -10.33
CA PRO A 113 15.86 -21.49 -11.05
C PRO A 113 17.17 -22.15 -11.51
N SER A 114 18.25 -21.39 -11.67
CA SER A 114 19.55 -21.91 -12.09
C SER A 114 20.34 -22.55 -10.95
N THR A 115 20.26 -22.01 -9.74
CA THR A 115 21.06 -22.46 -8.58
C THR A 115 20.20 -23.14 -7.51
N ASN A 116 18.87 -23.04 -7.59
CA ASN A 116 17.91 -23.48 -6.59
C ASN A 116 18.11 -22.84 -5.21
N GLU A 117 18.80 -21.70 -5.16
CA GLU A 117 19.02 -20.92 -3.94
C GLU A 117 17.92 -19.87 -3.75
N ILE A 118 17.57 -19.60 -2.49
CA ILE A 118 16.66 -18.52 -2.13
C ILE A 118 17.43 -17.20 -2.18
N GLN A 119 16.91 -16.24 -2.93
CA GLN A 119 17.49 -14.91 -3.06
C GLN A 119 16.51 -13.84 -2.59
N LYS A 120 17.05 -12.80 -1.94
CA LYS A 120 16.32 -11.62 -1.54
C LYS A 120 16.91 -10.39 -2.20
N VAL A 121 16.08 -9.63 -2.90
CA VAL A 121 16.46 -8.34 -3.49
C VAL A 121 15.72 -7.24 -2.74
N THR A 122 16.44 -6.23 -2.29
CA THR A 122 15.88 -5.10 -1.54
C THR A 122 16.17 -3.80 -2.28
N ALA A 123 15.17 -2.93 -2.41
CA ALA A 123 15.31 -1.59 -2.97
C ALA A 123 15.08 -0.57 -1.86
N PRO A 124 15.97 0.42 -1.67
CA PRO A 124 15.77 1.46 -0.68
C PRO A 124 14.59 2.36 -1.07
N LEU A 125 13.97 2.98 -0.08
CA LEU A 125 12.90 3.94 -0.31
C LEU A 125 13.42 5.10 -1.18
N PRO A 126 12.73 5.49 -2.27
CA PRO A 126 13.13 6.61 -3.10
C PRO A 126 13.28 7.90 -2.28
N ASN A 127 14.24 8.75 -2.67
CA ASN A 127 14.55 9.98 -1.93
C ASN A 127 13.35 10.92 -1.79
N ASP A 128 12.52 11.05 -2.80
CA ASP A 128 11.33 11.89 -2.77
C ASP A 128 10.32 11.42 -1.71
N LEU A 129 10.14 10.13 -1.55
CA LEU A 129 9.27 9.56 -0.51
C LEU A 129 9.90 9.68 0.88
N GLU A 130 11.19 9.45 0.99
CA GLU A 130 11.92 9.61 2.27
C GLU A 130 11.89 11.05 2.76
N GLU A 131 12.16 12.01 1.88
CA GLU A 131 12.08 13.44 2.19
C GLU A 131 10.68 13.85 2.64
N PHE A 132 9.65 13.33 1.98
CA PHE A 132 8.28 13.57 2.39
C PHE A 132 8.00 13.05 3.81
N LEU A 133 8.43 11.83 4.13
CA LEU A 133 8.26 11.26 5.49
C LEU A 133 8.95 12.11 6.55
N ASN A 134 10.10 12.68 6.24
CA ASN A 134 10.85 13.52 7.18
C ASN A 134 10.16 14.86 7.47
N LYS A 135 9.20 15.27 6.66
CA LYS A 135 8.39 16.48 6.84
C LYS A 135 7.12 16.26 7.67
N LEU A 136 6.76 15.02 7.94
CA LEU A 136 5.55 14.68 8.71
C LEU A 136 5.71 14.83 10.23
#